data_621c94a832e105578d5c46c3bc4d1678
#
_entry.id   621c94a832e105578d5c46c3bc4d1678
#
_cell.length_a   1.000
_cell.length_b   1.000
_cell.length_c   1.000
_cell.angle_alpha   90.00
_cell.angle_beta   90.00
_cell.angle_gamma   90.00
#
_symmetry.space_group_name_H-M   'P 1'
#
loop_
_entity.id
_entity.type
_entity.pdbx_description
1 polymer ?
#
loop_
_entity_poly.entity_id
_entity_poly.type
_entity_poly.pdbx_seq_one_letter_code
_entity_poly.pdbx_strand_id
1 'polypeptide(L)'
;MRHTIAILLQNETGALSRVASMFSTRGYNIESLSVAPTQDPMVSRLTLVTEGEDAVIDQIAKQLYKLIDVIDVLNITLLDHVERELMMIKCQPKEQKKDALLAFIHEEEGKIISEVDAFIILEIMSDYDSNNRFFRTIEKIAEVIAVARSGPLALAKGKTVTSL
;
A
#
# COMPACT_ATOMS: atom_id res chain seq x y z
N MET A 1 4.80 -15.15 -3.84
CA MET A 1 5.60 -14.00 -3.36
C MET A 1 4.80 -12.74 -3.60
N ARG A 2 4.85 -11.77 -2.68
CA ARG A 2 4.19 -10.46 -2.82
C ARG A 2 5.00 -9.57 -3.76
N HIS A 3 4.35 -8.93 -4.71
CA HIS A 3 4.98 -8.02 -5.68
C HIS A 3 4.30 -6.67 -5.67
N THR A 4 5.12 -5.62 -5.72
CA THR A 4 4.68 -4.23 -5.87
C THR A 4 5.00 -3.77 -7.28
N ILE A 5 3.97 -3.42 -8.03
CA ILE A 5 4.04 -2.99 -9.42
C ILE A 5 3.63 -1.53 -9.52
N ALA A 6 4.49 -0.69 -10.07
CA ALA A 6 4.15 0.67 -10.44
C ALA A 6 3.72 0.73 -11.90
N ILE A 7 2.66 1.46 -12.17
CA ILE A 7 2.08 1.63 -13.50
C ILE A 7 1.85 3.11 -13.73
N LEU A 8 2.37 3.65 -14.83
CA LEU A 8 1.93 4.95 -15.34
C LEU A 8 0.82 4.74 -16.35
N LEU A 9 -0.26 5.46 -16.19
CA LEU A 9 -1.41 5.40 -17.09
C LEU A 9 -1.96 6.80 -17.37
N GLN A 10 -2.63 6.93 -18.51
CA GLN A 10 -3.36 8.15 -18.85
C GLN A 10 -4.43 8.41 -17.79
N ASN A 11 -4.54 9.65 -17.34
CA ASN A 11 -5.54 10.06 -16.34
C ASN A 11 -6.89 10.30 -17.03
N GLU A 12 -7.46 9.24 -17.59
CA GLU A 12 -8.73 9.28 -18.33
C GLU A 12 -9.78 8.37 -17.71
N THR A 13 -11.04 8.70 -18.00
CA THR A 13 -12.18 7.90 -17.55
C THR A 13 -12.07 6.47 -18.08
N GLY A 14 -12.15 5.49 -17.17
CA GLY A 14 -12.10 4.07 -17.49
C GLY A 14 -10.70 3.45 -17.50
N ALA A 15 -9.61 4.22 -17.46
CA ALA A 15 -8.25 3.69 -17.43
C ALA A 15 -8.03 2.70 -16.27
N LEU A 16 -8.37 3.10 -15.05
CA LEU A 16 -8.31 2.23 -13.87
C LEU A 16 -9.22 1.00 -14.01
N SER A 17 -10.42 1.17 -14.55
CA SER A 17 -11.36 0.06 -14.74
C SER A 17 -10.82 -0.99 -15.72
N ARG A 18 -10.10 -0.59 -16.77
CA ARG A 18 -9.46 -1.51 -17.71
C ARG A 18 -8.33 -2.31 -17.04
N VAL A 19 -7.51 -1.66 -16.20
CA VAL A 19 -6.49 -2.35 -15.39
C VAL A 19 -7.16 -3.38 -14.48
N ALA A 20 -8.14 -2.98 -13.66
CA ALA A 20 -8.83 -3.87 -12.74
C ALA A 20 -9.53 -5.04 -13.46
N SER A 21 -10.17 -4.78 -14.62
CA SER A 21 -10.82 -5.79 -15.45
C SER A 21 -9.82 -6.81 -16.01
N MET A 22 -8.62 -6.37 -16.38
CA MET A 22 -7.57 -7.27 -16.86
C MET A 22 -7.15 -8.26 -15.76
N PHE A 23 -6.97 -7.79 -14.52
CA PHE A 23 -6.68 -8.64 -13.36
C PHE A 23 -7.82 -9.63 -13.10
N SER A 24 -9.05 -9.13 -13.01
CA SER A 24 -10.25 -9.94 -12.73
C SER A 24 -10.47 -11.03 -13.79
N THR A 25 -10.40 -10.67 -15.08
CA THR A 25 -10.64 -11.62 -16.20
C THR A 25 -9.61 -12.76 -16.21
N ARG A 26 -8.42 -12.54 -15.67
CA ARG A 26 -7.35 -13.53 -15.64
C ARG A 26 -7.20 -14.25 -14.29
N GLY A 27 -8.08 -13.94 -13.34
CA GLY A 27 -8.07 -14.53 -12.01
C GLY A 27 -6.90 -14.08 -11.12
N TYR A 28 -6.27 -12.93 -11.42
CA TYR A 28 -5.25 -12.35 -10.56
C TYR A 28 -5.90 -11.53 -9.45
N ASN A 29 -5.43 -11.71 -8.21
CA ASN A 29 -5.90 -10.93 -7.09
C ASN A 29 -5.13 -9.60 -6.96
N ILE A 30 -5.83 -8.53 -6.61
CA ILE A 30 -5.24 -7.25 -6.21
C ILE A 30 -5.37 -7.15 -4.69
N GLU A 31 -4.24 -7.17 -3.97
CA GLU A 31 -4.24 -7.01 -2.51
C GLU A 31 -4.44 -5.57 -2.08
N SER A 32 -3.78 -4.66 -2.79
CA SER A 32 -3.93 -3.23 -2.57
C SER A 32 -3.71 -2.46 -3.88
N LEU A 33 -4.31 -1.28 -3.94
CA LEU A 33 -4.22 -0.40 -5.09
C LEU A 33 -4.31 1.05 -4.62
N SER A 34 -3.31 1.85 -4.99
CA SER A 34 -3.29 3.29 -4.77
C SER A 34 -3.07 3.98 -6.10
N VAL A 35 -3.85 5.00 -6.41
CA VAL A 35 -3.74 5.76 -7.65
C VAL A 35 -3.91 7.25 -7.39
N ALA A 36 -3.04 8.05 -7.99
CA ALA A 36 -3.12 9.50 -7.95
C ALA A 36 -2.46 10.11 -9.19
N PRO A 37 -2.84 11.32 -9.61
CA PRO A 37 -2.12 12.07 -10.63
C PRO A 37 -0.65 12.28 -10.23
N THR A 38 0.22 12.36 -11.23
CA THR A 38 1.63 12.73 -11.07
C THR A 38 1.78 14.25 -11.13
N GLN A 39 3.02 14.75 -11.30
CA GLN A 39 3.28 16.15 -11.62
C GLN A 39 2.67 16.57 -12.96
N ASP A 40 2.42 15.62 -13.86
CA ASP A 40 1.61 15.83 -15.05
C ASP A 40 0.16 15.43 -14.75
N PRO A 41 -0.81 16.35 -14.77
CA PRO A 41 -2.21 16.03 -14.47
C PRO A 41 -2.85 15.07 -15.49
N MET A 42 -2.26 14.89 -16.66
CA MET A 42 -2.72 13.95 -17.68
C MET A 42 -2.24 12.52 -17.43
N VAL A 43 -1.35 12.33 -16.45
CA VAL A 43 -0.74 11.04 -16.13
C VAL A 43 -0.99 10.69 -14.67
N SER A 44 -1.55 9.52 -14.41
CA SER A 44 -1.67 8.95 -13.07
C SER A 44 -0.62 7.89 -12.83
N ARG A 45 -0.11 7.85 -11.61
CA ARG A 45 0.69 6.73 -11.10
C ARG A 45 -0.19 5.83 -10.25
N LEU A 46 -0.19 4.56 -10.58
CA LEU A 46 -0.87 3.51 -9.84
C LEU A 46 0.21 2.61 -9.22
N THR A 47 0.13 2.38 -7.92
CA THR A 47 0.92 1.37 -7.22
C THR A 47 -0.01 0.23 -6.83
N LEU A 48 0.27 -0.97 -7.31
CA LEU A 48 -0.55 -2.15 -7.15
C LEU A 48 0.26 -3.25 -6.49
N VAL A 49 -0.35 -3.94 -5.54
CA VAL A 49 0.22 -5.13 -4.91
C VAL A 49 -0.59 -6.35 -5.30
N THR A 50 0.13 -7.39 -5.70
CA THR A 50 -0.43 -8.71 -6.03
C THR A 50 0.49 -9.82 -5.56
N GLU A 51 -0.03 -11.02 -5.38
CA GLU A 51 0.76 -12.22 -5.09
C GLU A 51 0.83 -13.12 -6.31
N GLY A 52 2.01 -13.72 -6.51
CA GLY A 52 2.24 -14.68 -7.57
C GLY A 52 3.69 -15.14 -7.66
N GLU A 53 3.94 -16.07 -8.55
CA GLU A 53 5.28 -16.46 -8.99
C GLU A 53 5.81 -15.43 -10.00
N ASP A 54 7.13 -15.29 -10.12
CA ASP A 54 7.76 -14.31 -11.01
C ASP A 54 7.28 -14.43 -12.46
N ALA A 55 7.08 -15.65 -12.95
CA ALA A 55 6.56 -15.90 -14.29
C ALA A 55 5.13 -15.36 -14.50
N VAL A 56 4.31 -15.37 -13.45
CA VAL A 56 2.95 -14.80 -13.47
C VAL A 56 3.03 -13.27 -13.51
N ILE A 57 3.94 -12.69 -12.74
CA ILE A 57 4.14 -11.23 -12.71
C ILE A 57 4.64 -10.72 -14.06
N ASP A 58 5.55 -11.44 -14.71
CA ASP A 58 5.99 -11.12 -16.08
C ASP A 58 4.82 -11.17 -17.10
N GLN A 59 3.92 -12.12 -16.94
CA GLN A 59 2.71 -12.18 -17.76
C GLN A 59 1.78 -11.01 -17.48
N ILE A 60 1.59 -10.63 -16.22
CA ILE A 60 0.79 -9.47 -15.83
C ILE A 60 1.35 -8.21 -16.48
N ALA A 61 2.66 -7.96 -16.40
CA ALA A 61 3.30 -6.81 -17.03
C ALA A 61 3.06 -6.77 -18.55
N LYS A 62 3.25 -7.91 -19.23
CA LYS A 62 3.00 -8.02 -20.66
C LYS A 62 1.52 -7.75 -21.05
N GLN A 63 0.57 -8.11 -20.20
CA GLN A 63 -0.85 -7.83 -20.44
C GLN A 63 -1.20 -6.37 -20.15
N LEU A 64 -0.60 -5.77 -19.13
CA LEU A 64 -0.76 -4.35 -18.84
C LEU A 64 -0.30 -3.47 -20.02
N TYR A 65 0.85 -3.77 -20.63
CA TYR A 65 1.34 -3.05 -21.81
C TYR A 65 0.43 -3.13 -23.04
N LYS A 66 -0.54 -4.05 -23.08
CA LYS A 66 -1.53 -4.11 -24.18
C LYS A 66 -2.70 -3.16 -23.97
N LEU A 67 -2.85 -2.59 -22.78
CA LEU A 67 -3.91 -1.62 -22.49
C LEU A 67 -3.50 -0.27 -23.07
N ILE A 68 -4.39 0.36 -23.83
CA ILE A 68 -4.11 1.61 -24.55
C ILE A 68 -3.72 2.76 -23.63
N ASP A 69 -4.24 2.75 -22.39
CA ASP A 69 -3.98 3.81 -21.41
C ASP A 69 -2.69 3.61 -20.63
N VAL A 70 -2.07 2.44 -20.71
CA VAL A 70 -0.85 2.15 -19.96
C VAL A 70 0.36 2.72 -20.69
N ILE A 71 1.07 3.61 -20.02
CA ILE A 71 2.27 4.29 -20.53
C ILE A 71 3.51 3.49 -20.20
N ASP A 72 3.61 3.04 -18.93
CA ASP A 72 4.77 2.28 -18.46
C ASP A 72 4.40 1.35 -17.30
N VAL A 73 5.17 0.27 -17.11
CA VAL A 73 4.98 -0.74 -16.04
C VAL A 73 6.32 -1.14 -15.49
N LEU A 74 6.48 -1.06 -14.17
CA LEU A 74 7.71 -1.41 -13.47
C LEU A 74 7.42 -2.33 -12.29
N ASN A 75 8.04 -3.52 -12.26
CA ASN A 75 8.05 -4.35 -11.06
C ASN A 75 9.10 -3.80 -10.07
N ILE A 76 8.62 -3.00 -9.11
CA ILE A 76 9.48 -2.33 -8.12
C ILE A 76 10.12 -3.32 -7.15
N THR A 77 9.48 -4.44 -6.87
CA THR A 77 10.01 -5.47 -5.96
C THR A 77 11.42 -5.94 -6.33
N LEU A 78 11.75 -5.93 -7.61
CA LEU A 78 13.06 -6.36 -8.12
C LEU A 78 14.15 -5.27 -8.02
N LEU A 79 13.79 -4.08 -7.57
CA LEU A 79 14.69 -2.92 -7.50
C LEU A 79 14.96 -2.51 -6.05
N ASP A 80 16.08 -1.84 -5.83
CA ASP A 80 16.26 -1.11 -4.58
C ASP A 80 15.29 0.08 -4.55
N HIS A 81 14.40 0.11 -3.59
CA HIS A 81 13.30 1.08 -3.52
C HIS A 81 12.99 1.51 -2.09
N VAL A 82 12.23 2.57 -1.99
CA VAL A 82 11.58 3.00 -0.74
C VAL A 82 10.10 2.68 -0.84
N GLU A 83 9.57 2.00 0.18
CA GLU A 83 8.14 1.73 0.32
C GLU A 83 7.61 2.42 1.59
N ARG A 84 6.44 3.02 1.51
CA ARG A 84 5.72 3.60 2.64
C ARG A 84 4.23 3.34 2.52
N GLU A 85 3.63 2.93 3.62
CA GLU A 85 2.19 2.73 3.77
C GLU A 85 1.71 3.43 5.03
N LEU A 86 0.64 4.20 4.93
CA LEU A 86 -0.07 4.74 6.07
C LEU A 86 -1.08 3.70 6.58
N MET A 87 -1.02 3.41 7.88
CA MET A 87 -2.01 2.59 8.56
C MET A 87 -2.63 3.37 9.71
N MET A 88 -3.94 3.37 9.80
CA MET A 88 -4.70 3.90 10.92
C MET A 88 -5.40 2.75 11.66
N ILE A 89 -5.33 2.77 12.97
CA ILE A 89 -5.95 1.76 13.83
C ILE A 89 -6.84 2.45 14.85
N LYS A 90 -8.11 2.07 14.88
CA LYS A 90 -9.01 2.40 15.98
C LYS A 90 -9.00 1.23 16.97
N CYS A 91 -8.64 1.49 18.21
CA CYS A 91 -8.54 0.47 19.23
C CYS A 91 -8.99 0.97 20.59
N GLN A 92 -9.29 0.04 21.49
CA GLN A 92 -9.54 0.27 22.89
C GLN A 92 -8.46 -0.44 23.71
N PRO A 93 -7.70 0.25 24.57
CA PRO A 93 -6.71 -0.39 25.44
C PRO A 93 -7.36 -1.50 26.29
N LYS A 94 -6.71 -2.66 26.40
CA LYS A 94 -7.11 -3.68 27.35
C LYS A 94 -6.89 -3.17 28.77
N GLU A 95 -7.60 -3.76 29.74
CA GLU A 95 -7.51 -3.36 31.13
C GLU A 95 -6.05 -3.28 31.60
N GLN A 96 -5.69 -2.16 32.26
CA GLN A 96 -4.34 -1.83 32.75
C GLN A 96 -3.23 -1.80 31.68
N LYS A 97 -3.58 -1.75 30.37
CA LYS A 97 -2.61 -1.71 29.26
C LYS A 97 -2.49 -0.33 28.60
N LYS A 98 -3.23 0.69 29.05
CA LYS A 98 -3.22 2.01 28.41
C LYS A 98 -1.80 2.61 28.35
N ASP A 99 -1.08 2.63 29.47
CA ASP A 99 0.27 3.20 29.51
C ASP A 99 1.25 2.43 28.64
N ALA A 100 1.14 1.10 28.60
CA ALA A 100 1.95 0.26 27.71
C ALA A 100 1.64 0.52 26.23
N LEU A 101 0.38 0.77 25.89
CA LEU A 101 -0.04 1.14 24.53
C LEU A 101 0.57 2.48 24.13
N LEU A 102 0.46 3.50 24.99
CA LEU A 102 0.98 4.85 24.72
C LEU A 102 2.50 4.83 24.56
N ALA A 103 3.21 4.10 25.43
CA ALA A 103 4.66 3.95 25.37
C ALA A 103 5.08 3.27 24.05
N PHE A 104 4.40 2.19 23.65
CA PHE A 104 4.68 1.46 22.43
C PHE A 104 4.43 2.32 21.17
N ILE A 105 3.31 3.07 21.12
CA ILE A 105 3.03 3.99 20.01
C ILE A 105 4.17 5.02 19.88
N HIS A 106 4.63 5.59 20.97
CA HIS A 106 5.72 6.57 20.97
C HIS A 106 7.06 5.96 20.53
N GLU A 107 7.40 4.75 21.02
CA GLU A 107 8.63 4.04 20.67
C GLU A 107 8.72 3.74 19.16
N GLU A 108 7.60 3.37 18.55
CA GLU A 108 7.50 3.05 17.13
C GLU A 108 7.22 4.29 16.24
N GLU A 109 7.34 5.50 16.80
CA GLU A 109 7.09 6.76 16.09
C GLU A 109 5.64 6.90 15.54
N GLY A 110 4.69 6.14 16.11
CA GLY A 110 3.28 6.29 15.81
C GLY A 110 2.70 7.57 16.42
N LYS A 111 1.59 8.02 15.90
CA LYS A 111 0.89 9.23 16.38
C LYS A 111 -0.52 8.91 16.81
N ILE A 112 -0.94 9.52 17.92
CA ILE A 112 -2.35 9.50 18.34
C ILE A 112 -3.05 10.66 17.63
N ILE A 113 -4.07 10.30 16.83
CA ILE A 113 -4.85 11.25 16.04
C ILE A 113 -6.10 11.68 16.79
N SER A 114 -6.69 10.76 17.55
CA SER A 114 -7.90 11.03 18.31
C SER A 114 -7.96 10.14 19.54
N GLU A 115 -8.43 10.70 20.64
CA GLU A 115 -8.80 9.97 21.85
C GLU A 115 -10.16 10.48 22.30
N VAL A 116 -11.17 9.62 22.25
CA VAL A 116 -12.54 9.95 22.66
C VAL A 116 -13.09 8.79 23.47
N ASP A 117 -13.51 9.06 24.70
CA ASP A 117 -13.94 8.07 25.68
C ASP A 117 -12.83 7.01 25.93
N ALA A 118 -13.13 5.75 25.62
CA ALA A 118 -12.18 4.66 25.76
C ALA A 118 -11.47 4.31 24.44
N PHE A 119 -11.78 5.01 23.31
CA PHE A 119 -11.26 4.68 22.00
C PHE A 119 -10.11 5.60 21.59
N ILE A 120 -9.07 5.01 21.05
CA ILE A 120 -7.91 5.70 20.50
C ILE A 120 -7.85 5.42 19.01
N ILE A 121 -7.66 6.46 18.18
CA ILE A 121 -7.26 6.34 16.79
C ILE A 121 -5.80 6.75 16.70
N LEU A 122 -4.98 5.83 16.26
CA LEU A 122 -3.56 6.05 16.01
C LEU A 122 -3.21 5.87 14.54
N GLU A 123 -2.14 6.51 14.09
CA GLU A 123 -1.55 6.31 12.78
C GLU A 123 -0.08 5.89 12.90
N ILE A 124 0.36 5.10 11.94
CA ILE A 124 1.77 4.80 11.70
C ILE A 124 2.04 4.79 10.20
N MET A 125 3.23 5.25 9.81
CA MET A 125 3.69 5.22 8.42
C MET A 125 5.04 4.52 8.36
N SER A 126 5.06 3.32 7.76
CA SER A 126 6.28 2.53 7.60
C SER A 126 6.19 1.63 6.34
N ASP A 127 7.14 0.71 6.18
CA ASP A 127 7.01 -0.36 5.19
C ASP A 127 5.97 -1.41 5.63
N TYR A 128 5.58 -2.28 4.70
CA TYR A 128 4.56 -3.30 4.92
C TYR A 128 4.87 -4.23 6.10
N ASP A 129 6.12 -4.70 6.21
CA ASP A 129 6.50 -5.66 7.26
C ASP A 129 6.55 -5.00 8.63
N SER A 130 7.04 -3.78 8.71
CA SER A 130 7.06 -2.97 9.93
C SER A 130 5.63 -2.65 10.41
N ASN A 131 4.74 -2.24 9.51
CA ASN A 131 3.34 -2.01 9.82
C ASN A 131 2.65 -3.29 10.33
N ASN A 132 2.94 -4.44 9.74
CA ASN A 132 2.38 -5.72 10.21
C ASN A 132 2.92 -6.13 11.60
N ARG A 133 4.20 -5.91 11.87
CA ARG A 133 4.78 -6.15 13.22
C ARG A 133 4.13 -5.25 14.27
N PHE A 134 4.00 -3.97 13.94
CA PHE A 134 3.32 -2.98 14.78
C PHE A 134 1.88 -3.43 15.08
N PHE A 135 1.11 -3.74 14.06
CA PHE A 135 -0.27 -4.19 14.19
C PHE A 135 -0.43 -5.41 15.11
N ARG A 136 0.41 -6.44 14.92
CA ARG A 136 0.40 -7.65 15.77
C ARG A 136 0.72 -7.35 17.24
N THR A 137 1.49 -6.30 17.52
CA THR A 137 1.77 -5.89 18.90
C THR A 137 0.57 -5.15 19.48
N ILE A 138 -0.08 -4.28 18.72
CA ILE A 138 -1.33 -3.61 19.13
C ILE A 138 -2.40 -4.64 19.52
N GLU A 139 -2.61 -5.70 18.74
CA GLU A 139 -3.60 -6.74 19.04
C GLU A 139 -3.38 -7.43 20.39
N LYS A 140 -2.14 -7.48 20.89
CA LYS A 140 -1.82 -8.06 22.21
C LYS A 140 -2.19 -7.15 23.37
N ILE A 141 -2.14 -5.83 23.17
CA ILE A 141 -2.28 -4.81 24.24
C ILE A 141 -3.57 -4.00 24.14
N ALA A 142 -4.26 -4.06 23.02
CA ALA A 142 -5.54 -3.39 22.78
C ALA A 142 -6.51 -4.30 22.05
N GLU A 143 -7.81 -4.02 22.18
CA GLU A 143 -8.85 -4.57 21.31
C GLU A 143 -8.92 -3.69 20.06
N VAL A 144 -8.66 -4.28 18.90
CA VAL A 144 -8.73 -3.59 17.61
C VAL A 144 -10.18 -3.56 17.13
N ILE A 145 -10.70 -2.37 16.91
CA ILE A 145 -12.08 -2.15 16.45
C ILE A 145 -12.13 -2.00 14.93
N ALA A 146 -11.17 -1.27 14.34
CA ALA A 146 -11.08 -1.06 12.91
C ALA A 146 -9.65 -0.75 12.49
N VAL A 147 -9.31 -1.12 11.25
CA VAL A 147 -8.04 -0.80 10.59
C VAL A 147 -8.32 -0.23 9.21
N ALA A 148 -7.63 0.84 8.87
CA ALA A 148 -7.61 1.39 7.51
C ALA A 148 -6.15 1.46 7.04
N ARG A 149 -5.90 1.01 5.81
CA ARG A 149 -4.57 1.01 5.17
C ARG A 149 -4.64 1.66 3.80
N SER A 150 -3.65 2.47 3.48
CA SER A 150 -3.56 3.10 2.16
C SER A 150 -3.10 2.14 1.05
N GLY A 151 -2.51 1.01 1.42
CA GLY A 151 -1.61 0.28 0.54
C GLY A 151 -0.28 1.02 0.38
N PRO A 152 0.76 0.35 -0.13
CA PRO A 152 2.07 0.95 -0.25
C PRO A 152 2.14 1.96 -1.38
N LEU A 153 2.90 3.04 -1.16
CA LEU A 153 3.50 3.86 -2.18
C LEU A 153 4.97 3.43 -2.29
N ALA A 154 5.49 3.27 -3.51
CA ALA A 154 6.85 2.82 -3.72
C ALA A 154 7.55 3.61 -4.82
N LEU A 155 8.81 3.96 -4.58
CA LEU A 155 9.69 4.64 -5.53
C LEU A 155 11.04 3.93 -5.58
N ALA A 156 11.50 3.60 -6.77
CA ALA A 156 12.84 3.07 -6.98
C ALA A 156 13.89 4.11 -6.57
N LYS A 157 14.98 3.66 -5.92
CA LYS A 157 16.12 4.52 -5.60
C LYS A 157 16.99 4.75 -6.83
N GLY A 158 17.65 5.91 -6.85
CA GLY A 158 18.56 6.29 -7.93
C GLY A 158 17.84 6.66 -9.22
N LYS A 159 18.62 6.74 -10.32
CA LYS A 159 18.10 7.08 -11.64
C LYS A 159 17.54 5.82 -12.29
N THR A 160 16.22 5.72 -12.39
CA THR A 160 15.55 4.67 -13.18
C THR A 160 15.67 4.97 -14.66
N VAL A 161 15.81 3.91 -15.46
CA VAL A 161 15.87 4.02 -16.94
C VAL A 161 14.50 4.30 -17.54
N THR A 162 13.45 4.16 -16.76
CA THR A 162 12.04 4.35 -17.14
C THR A 162 11.51 5.69 -16.64
N SER A 163 10.42 6.16 -17.20
CA SER A 163 9.70 7.36 -16.79
C SER A 163 9.00 7.24 -15.42
N LEU A 164 9.16 6.08 -14.78
CA LEU A 164 8.57 5.76 -13.48
C LEU A 164 9.43 6.17 -12.29
#